data_2d8e2a66aab80c8083e0baf69bea0d79
#
_entry.id   2d8e2a66aab80c8083e0baf69bea0d79
#
_cell.length_a   1.000
_cell.length_b   1.000
_cell.length_c   1.000
_cell.angle_alpha   90.00
_cell.angle_beta   90.00
_cell.angle_gamma   90.00
#
_symmetry.space_group_name_H-M   'P 1'
#
loop_
_entity.id
_entity.type
_entity.pdbx_description
1 polymer ?
#
loop_
_entity_poly.entity_id
_entity_poly.type
_entity_poly.pdbx_seq_one_letter_code
_entity_poly.pdbx_strand_id
1 'polypeptide(L)'
;FYVQEGNKRVSVLMYYGAVKIAGTVTRLIPERNDSLENRIYYEFLDFYRLSKVNDVHFSKPGSYAKLQTLVCKASGESWTDDDRMNFAAFYTMFCQQFQQLGGDRLNITAGDAMLVYLSVYRYSDACDSTPAQMKANMEKLWNEVRVLTEPQAVHLSLEPTQSTGEPLLAKLNIFSSRPSELKVVFLHEHNAENSAWVRNHDKGRAALEKEFPDRLSVTCRENVNPEVDAEQILEDVAHDNADVIFTTSARMHTACLKVAAQHPKTRILNCSLNAPHPLVRT
;
A
#
# COMPACT_ATOMS: atom_id res chain seq x y z
N PHE A 1 25.43 -15.54 -3.00
CA PHE A 1 26.45 -15.69 -4.03
C PHE A 1 27.68 -16.37 -3.44
N TYR A 2 28.26 -17.34 -4.15
CA TYR A 2 29.53 -17.96 -3.81
C TYR A 2 30.62 -17.43 -4.74
N VAL A 3 31.71 -16.94 -4.16
CA VAL A 3 32.85 -16.42 -4.95
C VAL A 3 33.73 -17.61 -5.35
N GLN A 4 33.78 -17.89 -6.65
CA GLN A 4 34.69 -18.95 -7.18
C GLN A 4 36.11 -18.42 -7.33
N GLU A 5 36.27 -17.22 -7.90
CA GLU A 5 37.54 -16.55 -8.09
C GLU A 5 37.46 -15.08 -7.69
N GLY A 6 38.60 -14.52 -7.25
CA GLY A 6 38.68 -13.11 -6.88
C GLY A 6 38.30 -12.78 -5.44
N ASN A 7 38.34 -13.75 -4.52
CA ASN A 7 38.00 -13.55 -3.10
C ASN A 7 38.68 -12.33 -2.47
N LYS A 8 39.96 -12.10 -2.75
CA LYS A 8 40.72 -10.93 -2.24
C LYS A 8 40.10 -9.62 -2.76
N ARG A 9 39.74 -9.56 -4.07
CA ARG A 9 39.14 -8.39 -4.68
C ARG A 9 37.79 -8.11 -4.07
N VAL A 10 36.96 -9.14 -3.92
CA VAL A 10 35.60 -9.01 -3.31
C VAL A 10 35.77 -8.52 -1.86
N SER A 11 36.62 -9.12 -1.05
CA SER A 11 36.82 -8.71 0.35
C SER A 11 37.30 -7.26 0.48
N VAL A 12 38.23 -6.82 -0.36
CA VAL A 12 38.73 -5.44 -0.35
C VAL A 12 37.61 -4.47 -0.75
N LEU A 13 36.87 -4.76 -1.83
CA LEU A 13 35.79 -3.89 -2.29
C LEU A 13 34.64 -3.83 -1.27
N MET A 14 34.29 -4.94 -0.61
CA MET A 14 33.32 -4.93 0.48
C MET A 14 33.78 -4.13 1.68
N TYR A 15 35.07 -4.24 2.05
CA TYR A 15 35.64 -3.44 3.14
C TYR A 15 35.56 -1.93 2.88
N TYR A 16 35.73 -1.50 1.62
CA TYR A 16 35.54 -0.10 1.22
C TYR A 16 34.10 0.29 0.90
N GLY A 17 33.13 -0.57 1.22
CA GLY A 17 31.71 -0.27 1.07
C GLY A 17 31.22 -0.23 -0.39
N ALA A 18 31.87 -0.97 -1.29
CA ALA A 18 31.43 -1.05 -2.68
C ALA A 18 30.02 -1.67 -2.78
N VAL A 19 29.07 -0.93 -3.33
CA VAL A 19 27.67 -1.35 -3.50
C VAL A 19 27.54 -2.39 -4.61
N LYS A 20 28.38 -2.32 -5.65
CA LYS A 20 28.37 -3.23 -6.80
C LYS A 20 29.81 -3.65 -7.16
N ILE A 21 29.96 -4.91 -7.51
CA ILE A 21 31.24 -5.49 -7.92
C ILE A 21 31.02 -6.11 -9.30
N ALA A 22 31.82 -5.67 -10.28
CA ALA A 22 31.78 -6.23 -11.63
C ALA A 22 32.37 -7.66 -11.65
N GLY A 23 31.71 -8.57 -12.30
CA GLY A 23 32.13 -9.96 -12.42
C GLY A 23 31.23 -10.78 -13.33
N THR A 24 31.69 -11.98 -13.66
CA THR A 24 30.87 -12.98 -14.36
C THR A 24 30.09 -13.78 -13.33
N VAL A 25 28.78 -13.86 -13.50
CA VAL A 25 27.87 -14.62 -12.61
C VAL A 25 27.35 -15.84 -13.34
N THR A 26 27.63 -17.02 -12.80
CA THR A 26 26.99 -18.27 -13.23
C THR A 26 25.78 -18.54 -12.35
N ARG A 27 24.58 -18.57 -12.95
CA ARG A 27 23.33 -18.86 -12.25
C ARG A 27 23.01 -20.34 -12.36
N LEU A 28 22.96 -21.03 -11.22
CA LEU A 28 22.46 -22.39 -11.14
C LEU A 28 20.95 -22.35 -10.91
N ILE A 29 20.19 -22.90 -11.87
CA ILE A 29 18.73 -22.93 -11.80
C ILE A 29 18.35 -24.29 -11.19
N PRO A 30 17.70 -24.33 -9.99
CA PRO A 30 17.25 -25.58 -9.39
C PRO A 30 16.10 -26.18 -10.20
N GLU A 31 15.87 -27.46 -10.07
CA GLU A 31 14.66 -28.10 -10.61
C GLU A 31 13.39 -27.52 -9.96
N ARG A 32 12.31 -27.45 -10.74
CA ARG A 32 11.01 -26.98 -10.25
C ARG A 32 10.46 -27.94 -9.20
N ASN A 33 10.01 -27.37 -8.09
CA ASN A 33 9.27 -28.06 -7.04
C ASN A 33 8.23 -27.13 -6.42
N ASP A 34 7.40 -27.65 -5.51
CA ASP A 34 6.27 -26.90 -4.92
C ASP A 34 6.66 -26.10 -3.69
N SER A 35 7.96 -26.00 -3.34
CA SER A 35 8.38 -25.16 -2.22
C SER A 35 8.13 -23.69 -2.52
N LEU A 36 7.85 -22.93 -1.46
CA LEU A 36 7.58 -21.49 -1.56
C LEU A 36 8.72 -20.73 -2.23
N GLU A 37 9.95 -21.03 -1.81
CA GLU A 37 11.16 -20.39 -2.32
C GLU A 37 11.37 -20.70 -3.81
N ASN A 38 11.10 -21.95 -4.21
CA ASN A 38 11.26 -22.36 -5.61
C ASN A 38 10.24 -21.66 -6.51
N ARG A 39 8.98 -21.54 -6.05
CA ARG A 39 7.93 -20.82 -6.78
C ARG A 39 8.29 -19.35 -6.97
N ILE A 40 8.71 -18.67 -5.89
CA ILE A 40 9.14 -17.28 -5.94
C ILE A 40 10.37 -17.10 -6.85
N TYR A 41 11.31 -18.07 -6.80
CA TYR A 41 12.48 -18.03 -7.66
C TYR A 41 12.14 -18.13 -9.15
N TYR A 42 11.18 -18.96 -9.52
CA TYR A 42 10.75 -19.06 -10.91
C TYR A 42 9.97 -17.83 -11.37
N GLU A 43 9.16 -17.21 -10.51
CA GLU A 43 8.56 -15.90 -10.79
C GLU A 43 9.64 -14.83 -10.99
N PHE A 44 10.70 -14.86 -10.18
CA PHE A 44 11.85 -13.99 -10.38
C PHE A 44 12.52 -14.21 -11.74
N LEU A 45 12.70 -15.44 -12.18
CA LEU A 45 13.30 -15.72 -13.50
C LEU A 45 12.46 -15.17 -14.65
N ASP A 46 11.15 -15.27 -14.57
CA ASP A 46 10.23 -14.71 -15.55
C ASP A 46 10.27 -13.18 -15.54
N PHE A 47 10.26 -12.57 -14.36
CA PHE A 47 10.42 -11.12 -14.20
C PHE A 47 11.80 -10.64 -14.72
N TYR A 48 12.87 -11.34 -14.37
CA TYR A 48 14.21 -11.00 -14.84
C TYR A 48 14.35 -11.06 -16.38
N ARG A 49 13.64 -11.99 -17.01
CA ARG A 49 13.63 -12.08 -18.48
C ARG A 49 13.11 -10.79 -19.12
N LEU A 50 12.11 -10.16 -18.50
CA LEU A 50 11.48 -8.93 -18.98
C LEU A 50 12.24 -7.68 -18.53
N SER A 51 12.58 -7.59 -17.26
CA SER A 51 13.12 -6.38 -16.63
C SER A 51 14.63 -6.28 -16.67
N LYS A 52 15.35 -7.41 -16.66
CA LYS A 52 16.81 -7.51 -16.41
C LYS A 52 17.23 -6.98 -15.01
N VAL A 53 16.27 -6.75 -14.11
CA VAL A 53 16.51 -6.36 -12.72
C VAL A 53 16.75 -7.60 -11.89
N ASN A 54 17.82 -7.65 -11.10
CA ASN A 54 18.25 -8.84 -10.36
C ASN A 54 18.50 -8.61 -8.86
N ASP A 55 18.25 -7.42 -8.38
CA ASP A 55 18.55 -6.97 -7.01
C ASP A 55 17.29 -6.80 -6.14
N VAL A 56 16.11 -7.05 -6.70
CA VAL A 56 14.83 -7.03 -5.96
C VAL A 56 14.42 -8.44 -5.57
N HIS A 57 14.15 -8.63 -4.28
CA HIS A 57 13.74 -9.91 -3.72
C HIS A 57 12.42 -9.77 -2.96
N PHE A 58 11.56 -10.77 -3.08
CA PHE A 58 10.27 -10.84 -2.38
C PHE A 58 10.17 -12.13 -1.56
N SER A 59 9.35 -12.08 -0.50
CA SER A 59 9.06 -13.23 0.34
C SER A 59 7.75 -13.95 -0.04
N LYS A 60 6.93 -13.36 -0.91
CA LYS A 60 5.60 -13.89 -1.25
C LYS A 60 5.45 -14.12 -2.76
N PRO A 61 4.78 -15.22 -3.17
CA PRO A 61 4.46 -15.44 -4.59
C PRO A 61 3.50 -14.35 -5.11
N GLY A 62 3.54 -14.10 -6.41
CA GLY A 62 2.75 -13.06 -7.09
C GLY A 62 3.33 -11.65 -6.95
N SER A 63 4.36 -11.45 -6.13
CA SER A 63 4.94 -10.13 -5.86
C SER A 63 5.62 -9.52 -7.08
N TYR A 64 6.27 -10.32 -7.92
CA TYR A 64 6.88 -9.83 -9.16
C TYR A 64 5.85 -9.35 -10.19
N ALA A 65 4.72 -10.05 -10.31
CA ALA A 65 3.63 -9.61 -11.17
C ALA A 65 2.98 -8.32 -10.63
N LYS A 66 2.82 -8.21 -9.31
CA LYS A 66 2.33 -7.00 -8.65
C LYS A 66 3.27 -5.81 -8.89
N LEU A 67 4.59 -6.02 -8.77
CA LEU A 67 5.57 -4.98 -9.08
C LEU A 67 5.44 -4.49 -10.52
N GLN A 68 5.35 -5.41 -11.49
CA GLN A 68 5.18 -5.09 -12.91
C GLN A 68 3.99 -4.14 -13.12
N THR A 69 2.85 -4.42 -12.47
CA THR A 69 1.66 -3.58 -12.53
C THR A 69 1.87 -2.21 -11.87
N LEU A 70 2.50 -2.18 -10.69
CA LEU A 70 2.70 -0.95 -9.92
C LEU A 70 3.68 0.02 -10.60
N VAL A 71 4.64 -0.49 -11.39
CA VAL A 71 5.52 0.35 -12.24
C VAL A 71 4.92 0.65 -13.61
N CYS A 72 3.60 0.45 -13.77
CA CYS A 72 2.83 0.74 -14.99
C CYS A 72 3.29 -0.05 -16.21
N LYS A 73 3.73 -1.30 -16.04
CA LYS A 73 4.08 -2.20 -17.13
C LYS A 73 2.99 -3.26 -17.32
N ALA A 74 2.62 -3.50 -18.58
CA ALA A 74 1.69 -4.58 -18.90
C ALA A 74 2.29 -5.97 -18.62
N SER A 75 1.43 -6.95 -18.44
CA SER A 75 1.89 -8.34 -18.29
C SER A 75 2.67 -8.79 -19.52
N GLY A 76 3.90 -9.27 -19.31
CA GLY A 76 4.79 -9.69 -20.39
C GLY A 76 5.52 -8.57 -21.14
N GLU A 77 5.33 -7.31 -20.76
CA GLU A 77 6.04 -6.17 -21.34
C GLU A 77 7.50 -6.14 -20.87
N SER A 78 8.42 -6.00 -21.85
CA SER A 78 9.84 -5.85 -21.55
C SER A 78 10.18 -4.42 -21.16
N TRP A 79 11.11 -4.27 -20.22
CA TRP A 79 11.58 -2.96 -19.77
C TRP A 79 12.63 -2.38 -20.71
N THR A 80 12.53 -1.10 -20.99
CA THR A 80 13.56 -0.33 -21.71
C THR A 80 14.77 -0.07 -20.83
N ASP A 81 15.85 0.46 -21.37
CA ASP A 81 17.02 0.88 -20.60
C ASP A 81 16.67 2.02 -19.64
N ASP A 82 15.80 2.96 -20.08
CA ASP A 82 15.32 4.06 -19.24
C ASP A 82 14.48 3.55 -18.09
N ASP A 83 13.59 2.58 -18.30
CA ASP A 83 12.83 1.96 -17.22
C ASP A 83 13.74 1.35 -16.15
N ARG A 84 14.80 0.65 -16.61
CA ARG A 84 15.77 0.03 -15.71
C ARG A 84 16.57 1.06 -14.92
N MET A 85 17.02 2.14 -15.57
CA MET A 85 17.76 3.21 -14.90
C MET A 85 16.89 3.93 -13.87
N ASN A 86 15.67 4.32 -14.24
CA ASN A 86 14.73 4.99 -13.35
C ASN A 86 14.38 4.10 -12.14
N PHE A 87 14.10 2.82 -12.39
CA PHE A 87 13.81 1.87 -11.33
C PHE A 87 15.01 1.65 -10.40
N ALA A 88 16.21 1.51 -10.95
CA ALA A 88 17.43 1.33 -10.15
C ALA A 88 17.71 2.54 -9.26
N ALA A 89 17.50 3.76 -9.77
CA ALA A 89 17.62 4.99 -8.98
C ALA A 89 16.59 5.03 -7.85
N PHE A 90 15.32 4.80 -8.17
CA PHE A 90 14.24 4.75 -7.21
C PHE A 90 14.48 3.66 -6.14
N TYR A 91 14.76 2.43 -6.54
CA TYR A 91 14.95 1.31 -5.61
C TYR A 91 16.16 1.50 -4.70
N THR A 92 17.25 2.06 -5.23
CA THR A 92 18.44 2.39 -4.41
C THR A 92 18.08 3.41 -3.34
N MET A 93 17.40 4.50 -3.71
CA MET A 93 16.94 5.51 -2.76
C MET A 93 15.97 4.91 -1.74
N PHE A 94 15.01 4.08 -2.18
CA PHE A 94 14.07 3.40 -1.31
C PHE A 94 14.78 2.52 -0.28
N CYS A 95 15.72 1.68 -0.69
CA CYS A 95 16.50 0.81 0.21
C CYS A 95 17.27 1.61 1.26
N GLN A 96 17.87 2.74 0.87
CA GLN A 96 18.57 3.61 1.82
C GLN A 96 17.63 4.16 2.90
N GLN A 97 16.44 4.63 2.52
CA GLN A 97 15.47 5.14 3.50
C GLN A 97 14.89 4.02 4.36
N PHE A 98 14.62 2.85 3.78
CA PHE A 98 14.16 1.66 4.50
C PHE A 98 15.17 1.23 5.57
N GLN A 99 16.46 1.20 5.24
CA GLN A 99 17.54 0.89 6.20
C GLN A 99 17.63 1.93 7.30
N GLN A 100 17.56 3.22 6.98
CA GLN A 100 17.59 4.31 7.97
C GLN A 100 16.45 4.24 8.98
N LEU A 101 15.29 3.71 8.59
CA LEU A 101 14.15 3.48 9.48
C LEU A 101 14.25 2.14 10.25
N GLY A 102 15.33 1.39 10.06
CA GLY A 102 15.56 0.11 10.73
C GLY A 102 14.88 -1.07 10.04
N GLY A 103 14.65 -0.97 8.74
CA GLY A 103 14.02 -2.02 7.94
C GLY A 103 14.81 -3.33 7.88
N ASP A 104 16.12 -3.27 8.00
CA ASP A 104 17.03 -4.42 8.09
C ASP A 104 16.84 -5.24 9.38
N ARG A 105 16.15 -4.70 10.39
CA ARG A 105 15.77 -5.43 11.62
C ARG A 105 14.41 -6.13 11.48
N LEU A 106 13.68 -5.86 10.42
CA LEU A 106 12.40 -6.48 10.15
C LEU A 106 12.62 -7.79 9.39
N ASN A 107 11.76 -8.78 9.65
CA ASN A 107 11.80 -10.08 8.94
C ASN A 107 11.03 -10.02 7.61
N ILE A 108 11.32 -8.99 6.82
CA ILE A 108 10.77 -8.78 5.47
C ILE A 108 11.84 -8.29 4.53
N THR A 109 11.63 -8.43 3.23
CA THR A 109 12.55 -7.88 2.24
C THR A 109 12.23 -6.41 1.96
N ALA A 110 13.23 -5.65 1.50
CA ALA A 110 12.99 -4.28 1.03
C ALA A 110 11.99 -4.25 -0.15
N GLY A 111 11.95 -5.32 -0.95
CA GLY A 111 10.95 -5.49 -2.02
C GLY A 111 9.53 -5.56 -1.47
N ASP A 112 9.28 -6.35 -0.42
CA ASP A 112 7.94 -6.44 0.18
C ASP A 112 7.48 -5.09 0.73
N ALA A 113 8.37 -4.36 1.42
CA ALA A 113 8.08 -3.01 1.91
C ALA A 113 7.83 -2.02 0.75
N MET A 114 8.59 -2.15 -0.35
CA MET A 114 8.39 -1.33 -1.55
C MET A 114 7.01 -1.54 -2.18
N LEU A 115 6.48 -2.78 -2.19
CA LEU A 115 5.13 -3.03 -2.71
C LEU A 115 4.05 -2.34 -1.86
N VAL A 116 4.22 -2.23 -0.55
CA VAL A 116 3.33 -1.44 0.32
C VAL A 116 3.44 0.03 -0.04
N TYR A 117 4.65 0.55 -0.16
CA TYR A 117 4.87 1.95 -0.53
C TYR A 117 4.22 2.29 -1.88
N LEU A 118 4.48 1.49 -2.92
CA LEU A 118 3.93 1.71 -4.26
C LEU A 118 2.42 1.44 -4.36
N SER A 119 1.82 0.76 -3.39
CA SER A 119 0.35 0.62 -3.35
C SER A 119 -0.36 1.89 -2.93
N VAL A 120 0.35 2.82 -2.26
CA VAL A 120 -0.18 4.10 -1.77
C VAL A 120 0.33 5.26 -2.63
N TYR A 121 1.62 5.27 -2.94
CA TYR A 121 2.26 6.33 -3.73
C TYR A 121 2.52 5.82 -5.15
N ARG A 122 2.06 6.56 -6.16
CA ARG A 122 2.27 6.19 -7.57
C ARG A 122 3.76 6.13 -7.87
N TYR A 123 4.16 5.19 -8.73
CA TYR A 123 5.57 5.01 -9.11
C TYR A 123 6.19 6.27 -9.73
N SER A 124 5.44 7.00 -10.59
CA SER A 124 5.89 8.29 -11.13
C SER A 124 6.26 9.29 -10.03
N ASP A 125 5.34 9.49 -9.07
CA ASP A 125 5.52 10.44 -7.97
C ASP A 125 6.67 10.01 -7.05
N ALA A 126 6.84 8.70 -6.90
CA ALA A 126 7.93 8.13 -6.11
C ALA A 126 9.30 8.32 -6.76
N CYS A 127 9.40 8.24 -8.10
CA CYS A 127 10.63 8.53 -8.85
C CYS A 127 11.04 10.01 -8.74
N ASP A 128 10.07 10.92 -8.71
CA ASP A 128 10.30 12.36 -8.61
C ASP A 128 10.52 12.85 -7.17
N SER A 129 10.34 11.97 -6.17
CA SER A 129 10.49 12.30 -4.76
C SER A 129 11.93 12.56 -4.37
N THR A 130 12.15 13.54 -3.49
CA THR A 130 13.44 13.70 -2.81
C THR A 130 13.62 12.62 -1.72
N PRO A 131 14.86 12.29 -1.30
CA PRO A 131 15.09 11.35 -0.21
C PRO A 131 14.34 11.70 1.08
N ALA A 132 14.22 12.98 1.40
CA ALA A 132 13.51 13.46 2.58
C ALA A 132 11.98 13.23 2.47
N GLN A 133 11.40 13.49 1.31
CA GLN A 133 9.98 13.21 1.04
C GLN A 133 9.69 11.71 1.09
N MET A 134 10.54 10.88 0.44
CA MET A 134 10.40 9.44 0.48
C MET A 134 10.47 8.90 1.91
N LYS A 135 11.41 9.38 2.72
CA LYS A 135 11.53 9.02 4.13
C LYS A 135 10.25 9.38 4.91
N ALA A 136 9.78 10.62 4.79
CA ALA A 136 8.56 11.08 5.46
C ALA A 136 7.32 10.27 5.05
N ASN A 137 7.20 9.93 3.76
CA ASN A 137 6.13 9.07 3.28
C ASN A 137 6.24 7.64 3.84
N MET A 138 7.46 7.10 3.92
CA MET A 138 7.71 5.77 4.48
C MET A 138 7.44 5.72 5.98
N GLU A 139 7.76 6.77 6.73
CA GLU A 139 7.44 6.90 8.16
C GLU A 139 5.92 6.81 8.41
N LYS A 140 5.11 7.42 7.56
CA LYS A 140 3.63 7.33 7.62
C LYS A 140 3.13 5.90 7.44
N LEU A 141 3.78 5.12 6.58
CA LEU A 141 3.43 3.72 6.28
C LEU A 141 4.16 2.71 7.17
N TRP A 142 5.00 3.17 8.11
CA TRP A 142 5.88 2.25 8.85
C TRP A 142 5.14 1.19 9.66
N ASN A 143 3.96 1.54 10.19
CA ASN A 143 3.12 0.58 10.89
C ASN A 143 2.61 -0.53 9.96
N GLU A 144 2.23 -0.19 8.73
CA GLU A 144 1.79 -1.16 7.71
C GLU A 144 2.94 -2.09 7.29
N VAL A 145 4.13 -1.53 7.14
CA VAL A 145 5.35 -2.30 6.85
C VAL A 145 5.64 -3.27 8.00
N ARG A 146 5.50 -2.85 9.24
CA ARG A 146 5.68 -3.71 10.44
C ARG A 146 4.66 -4.83 10.54
N VAL A 147 3.40 -4.59 10.18
CA VAL A 147 2.35 -5.64 10.17
C VAL A 147 2.71 -6.79 9.23
N LEU A 148 3.49 -6.55 8.16
CA LEU A 148 3.97 -7.62 7.28
C LEU A 148 4.94 -8.59 7.98
N THR A 149 5.57 -8.19 9.07
CA THR A 149 6.52 -9.03 9.82
C THR A 149 5.84 -10.04 10.74
N GLU A 150 4.57 -9.78 11.10
CA GLU A 150 3.81 -10.67 11.94
C GLU A 150 3.31 -11.87 11.12
N PRO A 151 3.51 -13.11 11.57
CA PRO A 151 2.87 -14.24 10.94
C PRO A 151 1.35 -14.01 11.05
N GLN A 152 0.71 -13.75 9.92
CA GLN A 152 -0.76 -13.69 9.87
C GLN A 152 -1.29 -15.09 10.19
N ALA A 153 -1.54 -15.36 11.46
CA ALA A 153 -2.43 -16.43 11.85
C ALA A 153 -3.83 -16.02 11.37
N VAL A 154 -4.17 -16.42 10.14
CA VAL A 154 -5.54 -16.32 9.65
C VAL A 154 -6.32 -17.33 10.49
N HIS A 155 -6.92 -16.89 11.57
CA HIS A 155 -8.00 -17.60 12.24
C HIS A 155 -9.22 -17.53 11.30
N LEU A 156 -9.29 -18.49 10.38
CA LEU A 156 -10.54 -18.80 9.69
C LEU A 156 -11.49 -19.38 10.73
N SER A 157 -12.27 -18.50 11.35
CA SER A 157 -13.45 -18.92 12.08
C SER A 157 -14.47 -19.41 11.06
N LEU A 158 -14.59 -20.72 10.91
CA LEU A 158 -15.59 -21.37 10.06
C LEU A 158 -17.00 -21.32 10.67
N GLU A 159 -17.11 -20.82 11.89
CA GLU A 159 -18.41 -20.60 12.56
C GLU A 159 -18.72 -19.11 12.55
N PRO A 160 -19.95 -18.71 12.17
CA PRO A 160 -20.40 -17.35 12.42
C PRO A 160 -20.32 -17.15 13.94
N THR A 161 -19.50 -16.22 14.36
CA THR A 161 -19.38 -15.83 15.77
C THR A 161 -20.79 -15.43 16.20
N GLN A 162 -21.45 -16.30 16.98
CA GLN A 162 -22.69 -15.91 17.63
C GLN A 162 -22.33 -14.71 18.50
N SER A 163 -22.85 -13.56 18.11
CA SER A 163 -22.73 -12.33 18.87
C SER A 163 -23.46 -12.53 20.18
N THR A 164 -22.74 -13.02 21.19
CA THR A 164 -23.17 -12.78 22.57
C THR A 164 -23.10 -11.28 22.76
N GLY A 165 -24.24 -10.66 22.66
CA GLY A 165 -24.73 -9.32 22.95
C GLY A 165 -23.86 -8.19 23.45
N GLU A 166 -22.54 -8.24 23.31
CA GLU A 166 -21.69 -7.09 23.55
C GLU A 166 -21.37 -6.40 22.20
N PRO A 167 -21.76 -5.13 22.06
CA PRO A 167 -21.51 -4.41 20.82
C PRO A 167 -20.00 -4.40 20.53
N LEU A 168 -19.61 -4.73 19.31
CA LEU A 168 -18.22 -4.70 18.77
C LEU A 168 -17.48 -3.40 19.10
N LEU A 169 -18.22 -2.34 19.40
CA LEU A 169 -17.76 -1.02 19.86
C LEU A 169 -17.17 -1.03 21.29
N ALA A 170 -17.47 -2.04 22.10
CA ALA A 170 -16.97 -2.11 23.50
C ALA A 170 -15.57 -2.72 23.58
N LYS A 171 -15.10 -3.48 22.56
CA LYS A 171 -13.74 -4.06 22.51
C LYS A 171 -12.67 -3.12 21.93
N LEU A 172 -13.09 -2.03 21.33
CA LEU A 172 -12.20 -0.94 20.97
C LEU A 172 -12.17 0.01 22.16
N ASN A 173 -11.16 -0.08 22.98
CA ASN A 173 -10.86 0.84 24.10
C ASN A 173 -10.54 2.28 23.59
N ILE A 174 -11.34 2.80 22.66
CA ILE A 174 -11.25 4.14 22.09
C ILE A 174 -12.12 5.15 22.88
N PHE A 175 -12.82 4.68 23.90
CA PHE A 175 -13.77 5.51 24.66
C PHE A 175 -13.29 5.85 26.07
N SER A 176 -12.20 6.59 26.16
CA SER A 176 -11.99 7.41 27.37
C SER A 176 -12.61 8.81 27.24
N SER A 177 -13.11 9.19 26.08
CA SER A 177 -14.03 10.33 25.88
C SER A 177 -14.86 10.06 24.62
N ARG A 178 -16.14 9.68 24.79
CA ARG A 178 -17.07 9.59 23.68
C ARG A 178 -17.23 10.99 23.09
N PRO A 179 -16.91 11.23 21.80
CA PRO A 179 -17.45 12.41 21.15
C PRO A 179 -18.97 12.30 21.25
N SER A 180 -19.62 13.35 21.67
CA SER A 180 -21.09 13.40 21.77
C SER A 180 -21.75 13.18 20.41
N GLU A 181 -21.02 13.37 19.34
CA GLU A 181 -21.49 13.32 17.95
C GLU A 181 -20.33 12.89 17.05
N LEU A 182 -20.57 11.90 16.15
CA LEU A 182 -19.60 11.45 15.14
C LEU A 182 -19.82 12.23 13.85
N LYS A 183 -18.73 12.74 13.28
CA LYS A 183 -18.74 13.44 11.99
C LYS A 183 -18.52 12.45 10.84
N VAL A 184 -19.53 12.32 9.99
CA VAL A 184 -19.51 11.43 8.82
C VAL A 184 -19.62 12.27 7.55
N VAL A 185 -18.69 12.04 6.61
CA VAL A 185 -18.66 12.78 5.34
C VAL A 185 -18.78 11.82 4.16
N PHE A 186 -19.67 12.12 3.23
CA PHE A 186 -19.80 11.42 1.96
C PHE A 186 -19.17 12.24 0.85
N LEU A 187 -18.32 11.60 0.04
CA LEU A 187 -17.70 12.20 -1.14
C LEU A 187 -18.12 11.46 -2.40
N HIS A 188 -18.74 12.19 -3.32
CA HIS A 188 -19.26 11.68 -4.58
C HIS A 188 -18.56 12.30 -5.79
N GLU A 189 -18.20 11.50 -6.77
CA GLU A 189 -17.62 11.97 -8.05
C GLU A 189 -18.67 12.75 -8.88
N HIS A 190 -19.93 12.38 -8.76
CA HIS A 190 -21.06 13.01 -9.45
C HIS A 190 -22.09 13.50 -8.45
N ASN A 191 -23.12 14.19 -8.93
CA ASN A 191 -24.28 14.56 -8.11
C ASN A 191 -25.41 13.51 -8.19
N ALA A 192 -26.33 13.58 -7.24
CA ALA A 192 -27.47 12.66 -7.15
C ALA A 192 -28.47 12.83 -8.31
N GLU A 193 -28.49 13.97 -8.98
CA GLU A 193 -29.37 14.21 -10.13
C GLU A 193 -28.93 13.41 -11.36
N ASN A 194 -27.62 13.37 -11.62
CA ASN A 194 -27.04 12.80 -12.83
C ASN A 194 -26.58 11.35 -12.66
N SER A 195 -26.48 10.82 -11.43
CA SER A 195 -26.02 9.48 -11.15
C SER A 195 -26.98 8.68 -10.29
N ALA A 196 -27.52 7.58 -10.84
CA ALA A 196 -28.33 6.64 -10.08
C ALA A 196 -27.53 5.96 -8.95
N TRP A 197 -26.24 5.74 -9.16
CA TRP A 197 -25.32 5.22 -8.16
C TRP A 197 -25.20 6.15 -6.96
N VAL A 198 -24.90 7.43 -7.18
CA VAL A 198 -24.83 8.45 -6.13
C VAL A 198 -26.16 8.61 -5.42
N ARG A 199 -27.28 8.65 -6.16
CA ARG A 199 -28.63 8.74 -5.59
C ARG A 199 -28.95 7.60 -4.63
N ASN A 200 -28.49 6.39 -4.89
CA ASN A 200 -28.70 5.26 -3.99
C ASN A 200 -27.85 5.37 -2.72
N HIS A 201 -26.61 5.87 -2.83
CA HIS A 201 -25.77 6.14 -1.65
C HIS A 201 -26.33 7.30 -0.82
N ASP A 202 -26.85 8.34 -1.46
CA ASP A 202 -27.49 9.47 -0.78
C ASP A 202 -28.75 9.06 -0.01
N LYS A 203 -29.53 8.09 -0.51
CA LYS A 203 -30.61 7.48 0.26
C LYS A 203 -30.10 6.80 1.54
N GLY A 204 -28.97 6.10 1.45
CA GLY A 204 -28.31 5.49 2.61
C GLY A 204 -27.84 6.54 3.62
N ARG A 205 -27.24 7.64 3.14
CA ARG A 205 -26.85 8.80 3.94
C ARG A 205 -28.05 9.38 4.69
N ALA A 206 -29.15 9.66 3.98
CA ALA A 206 -30.36 10.20 4.57
C ALA A 206 -31.00 9.24 5.60
N ALA A 207 -30.91 7.94 5.38
CA ALA A 207 -31.37 6.94 6.34
C ALA A 207 -30.52 6.95 7.62
N LEU A 208 -29.20 7.08 7.52
CA LEU A 208 -28.30 7.22 8.68
C LEU A 208 -28.64 8.47 9.50
N GLU A 209 -28.84 9.59 8.86
CA GLU A 209 -29.20 10.88 9.50
C GLU A 209 -30.55 10.78 10.24
N LYS A 210 -31.51 10.07 9.65
CA LYS A 210 -32.83 9.84 10.26
C LYS A 210 -32.77 8.87 11.44
N GLU A 211 -31.94 7.83 11.37
CA GLU A 211 -31.85 6.79 12.40
C GLU A 211 -31.05 7.26 13.63
N PHE A 212 -30.07 8.16 13.43
CA PHE A 212 -29.17 8.61 14.47
C PHE A 212 -29.05 10.14 14.57
N PRO A 213 -30.16 10.89 14.70
CA PRO A 213 -30.15 12.35 14.57
C PRO A 213 -29.32 13.08 15.63
N ASP A 214 -29.19 12.50 16.84
CA ASP A 214 -28.46 13.10 17.96
C ASP A 214 -27.04 12.55 18.13
N ARG A 215 -26.60 11.68 17.20
CA ARG A 215 -25.33 10.96 17.33
C ARG A 215 -24.41 11.13 16.11
N LEU A 216 -24.95 11.55 15.00
CA LEU A 216 -24.20 11.72 13.75
C LEU A 216 -24.42 13.11 13.17
N SER A 217 -23.33 13.77 12.83
CA SER A 217 -23.32 14.92 11.93
C SER A 217 -22.90 14.43 10.55
N VAL A 218 -23.84 14.41 9.61
CA VAL A 218 -23.60 13.85 8.30
C VAL A 218 -23.55 14.96 7.26
N THR A 219 -22.46 15.02 6.50
CA THR A 219 -22.29 15.98 5.40
C THR A 219 -21.98 15.26 4.10
N CYS A 220 -22.20 15.95 2.98
CA CYS A 220 -21.96 15.43 1.65
C CYS A 220 -21.22 16.46 0.78
N ARG A 221 -20.29 15.98 -0.03
CA ARG A 221 -19.63 16.74 -1.10
C ARG A 221 -19.85 16.01 -2.41
N GLU A 222 -20.42 16.70 -3.38
CA GLU A 222 -20.69 16.17 -4.72
C GLU A 222 -19.74 16.78 -5.76
N ASN A 223 -19.65 16.16 -6.93
CA ASN A 223 -18.82 16.58 -8.07
C ASN A 223 -17.34 16.71 -7.73
N VAL A 224 -16.82 15.83 -6.87
CA VAL A 224 -15.40 15.74 -6.53
C VAL A 224 -14.64 15.07 -7.68
N ASN A 225 -13.72 15.78 -8.31
CA ASN A 225 -12.89 15.21 -9.38
C ASN A 225 -11.85 14.27 -8.78
N PRO A 226 -11.86 12.96 -9.14
CA PRO A 226 -10.94 11.98 -8.55
C PRO A 226 -9.46 12.25 -8.81
N GLU A 227 -9.12 12.94 -9.89
CA GLU A 227 -7.73 13.16 -10.31
C GLU A 227 -7.17 14.50 -9.88
N VAL A 228 -8.04 15.49 -9.66
CA VAL A 228 -7.64 16.88 -9.38
C VAL A 228 -7.91 17.25 -7.93
N ASP A 229 -9.12 16.99 -7.44
CA ASP A 229 -9.60 17.59 -6.18
C ASP A 229 -9.68 16.57 -5.04
N ALA A 230 -9.77 15.27 -5.34
CA ALA A 230 -10.13 14.26 -4.34
C ALA A 230 -9.11 14.18 -3.19
N GLU A 231 -7.82 14.25 -3.47
CA GLU A 231 -6.77 14.18 -2.44
C GLU A 231 -6.87 15.40 -1.50
N GLN A 232 -6.99 16.60 -2.05
CA GLN A 232 -7.09 17.81 -1.27
C GLN A 232 -8.39 17.87 -0.44
N ILE A 233 -9.53 17.51 -1.04
CA ILE A 233 -10.81 17.50 -0.32
C ILE A 233 -10.83 16.45 0.80
N LEU A 234 -10.25 15.28 0.56
CA LEU A 234 -10.09 14.24 1.59
C LEU A 234 -9.21 14.71 2.74
N GLU A 235 -8.10 15.39 2.43
CA GLU A 235 -7.18 15.96 3.41
C GLU A 235 -7.89 17.03 4.26
N ASP A 236 -8.59 17.96 3.61
CA ASP A 236 -9.32 19.04 4.29
C ASP A 236 -10.40 18.46 5.24
N VAL A 237 -11.16 17.47 4.75
CA VAL A 237 -12.22 16.80 5.54
C VAL A 237 -11.63 16.02 6.72
N ALA A 238 -10.50 15.35 6.53
CA ALA A 238 -9.82 14.63 7.60
C ALA A 238 -9.21 15.59 8.65
N HIS A 239 -8.66 16.72 8.19
CA HIS A 239 -8.14 17.78 9.04
C HIS A 239 -9.26 18.44 9.88
N ASP A 240 -10.47 18.56 9.33
CA ASP A 240 -11.67 19.04 10.03
C ASP A 240 -12.23 18.05 11.06
N ASN A 241 -11.47 17.00 11.37
CA ASN A 241 -11.78 15.94 12.33
C ASN A 241 -13.04 15.14 11.95
N ALA A 242 -13.16 14.76 10.67
CA ALA A 242 -14.12 13.73 10.29
C ALA A 242 -13.72 12.38 10.91
N ASP A 243 -14.66 11.71 11.56
CA ASP A 243 -14.46 10.38 12.13
C ASP A 243 -14.53 9.30 11.05
N VAL A 244 -15.45 9.47 10.10
CA VAL A 244 -15.67 8.52 9.00
C VAL A 244 -15.87 9.27 7.69
N ILE A 245 -15.18 8.83 6.65
CA ILE A 245 -15.34 9.33 5.28
C ILE A 245 -15.75 8.17 4.38
N PHE A 246 -16.87 8.35 3.65
CA PHE A 246 -17.32 7.44 2.60
C PHE A 246 -17.02 8.04 1.23
N THR A 247 -16.25 7.35 0.41
CA THR A 247 -16.07 7.68 -1.00
C THR A 247 -16.80 6.68 -1.88
N THR A 248 -17.47 7.14 -2.93
CA THR A 248 -18.35 6.31 -3.77
C THR A 248 -17.82 6.10 -5.19
N SER A 249 -16.58 6.45 -5.44
CA SER A 249 -15.89 6.20 -6.71
C SER A 249 -14.63 5.38 -6.53
N ALA A 250 -14.48 4.35 -7.36
CA ALA A 250 -13.27 3.53 -7.44
C ALA A 250 -12.02 4.37 -7.76
N ARG A 251 -12.17 5.44 -8.54
CA ARG A 251 -11.10 6.33 -8.95
C ARG A 251 -10.49 7.13 -7.80
N MET A 252 -11.22 7.29 -6.69
CA MET A 252 -10.72 7.97 -5.48
C MET A 252 -9.85 7.07 -4.59
N HIS A 253 -9.70 5.78 -4.91
CA HIS A 253 -9.03 4.81 -4.03
C HIS A 253 -7.58 5.22 -3.68
N THR A 254 -6.80 5.67 -4.64
CA THR A 254 -5.41 6.10 -4.41
C THR A 254 -5.34 7.31 -3.48
N ALA A 255 -6.23 8.30 -3.67
CA ALA A 255 -6.33 9.45 -2.77
C ALA A 255 -6.74 9.02 -1.35
N CYS A 256 -7.70 8.09 -1.23
CA CYS A 256 -8.09 7.51 0.05
C CYS A 256 -6.91 6.86 0.79
N LEU A 257 -6.06 6.10 0.10
CA LEU A 257 -4.89 5.45 0.70
C LEU A 257 -3.87 6.47 1.22
N LYS A 258 -3.58 7.51 0.44
CA LYS A 258 -2.64 8.56 0.83
C LYS A 258 -3.12 9.30 2.09
N VAL A 259 -4.38 9.71 2.10
CA VAL A 259 -4.96 10.47 3.23
C VAL A 259 -5.13 9.58 4.46
N ALA A 260 -5.56 8.32 4.30
CA ALA A 260 -5.66 7.38 5.42
C ALA A 260 -4.30 7.13 6.10
N ALA A 261 -3.20 7.10 5.33
CA ALA A 261 -1.85 6.98 5.89
C ALA A 261 -1.44 8.19 6.75
N GLN A 262 -1.97 9.37 6.43
CA GLN A 262 -1.67 10.62 7.15
C GLN A 262 -2.59 10.86 8.34
N HIS A 263 -3.84 10.37 8.25
CA HIS A 263 -4.88 10.56 9.27
C HIS A 263 -5.38 9.24 9.86
N PRO A 264 -4.58 8.54 10.68
CA PRO A 264 -4.91 7.20 11.18
C PRO A 264 -6.13 7.17 12.13
N LYS A 265 -6.59 8.32 12.59
CA LYS A 265 -7.80 8.44 13.42
C LYS A 265 -9.07 8.48 12.59
N THR A 266 -9.02 8.98 11.36
CA THR A 266 -10.15 9.04 10.44
C THR A 266 -10.30 7.71 9.71
N ARG A 267 -11.50 7.13 9.72
CA ARG A 267 -11.79 5.89 9.00
C ARG A 267 -12.28 6.22 7.60
N ILE A 268 -11.58 5.74 6.59
CA ILE A 268 -11.96 5.93 5.19
C ILE A 268 -12.49 4.61 4.62
N LEU A 269 -13.68 4.67 4.02
CA LEU A 269 -14.34 3.57 3.34
C LEU A 269 -14.55 3.93 1.86
N ASN A 270 -14.09 3.08 0.95
CA ASN A 270 -14.37 3.23 -0.47
C ASN A 270 -15.45 2.21 -0.89
N CYS A 271 -16.65 2.69 -1.19
CA CYS A 271 -17.83 1.86 -1.40
C CYS A 271 -17.93 1.22 -2.79
N SER A 272 -16.97 1.38 -3.66
CA SER A 272 -17.06 1.01 -5.09
C SER A 272 -16.00 0.01 -5.57
N LEU A 273 -15.10 -0.43 -4.71
CA LEU A 273 -14.01 -1.34 -5.05
C LEU A 273 -13.95 -2.51 -4.08
N ASN A 274 -13.66 -3.69 -4.62
CA ASN A 274 -13.22 -4.83 -3.82
C ASN A 274 -11.69 -4.93 -3.89
N ALA A 275 -11.02 -3.99 -3.22
CA ALA A 275 -9.56 -3.93 -3.14
C ALA A 275 -9.17 -3.82 -1.66
N PRO A 276 -9.11 -4.95 -0.93
CA PRO A 276 -8.83 -4.94 0.49
C PRO A 276 -7.46 -4.33 0.79
N HIS A 277 -7.45 -3.32 1.63
CA HIS A 277 -6.24 -2.68 2.13
C HIS A 277 -6.42 -2.34 3.62
N PRO A 278 -5.37 -2.50 4.47
CA PRO A 278 -5.49 -2.22 5.90
C PRO A 278 -5.94 -0.80 6.24
N LEU A 279 -5.52 0.19 5.45
CA LEU A 279 -5.83 1.61 5.69
C LEU A 279 -7.21 2.03 5.19
N VAL A 280 -7.73 1.40 4.15
CA VAL A 280 -9.01 1.76 3.53
C VAL A 280 -9.89 0.53 3.42
N ARG A 281 -11.07 0.57 3.99
CA ARG A 281 -12.06 -0.51 3.88
C ARG A 281 -12.84 -0.36 2.56
N THR A 282 -13.09 -1.48 1.92
CA THR A 282 -13.85 -1.56 0.67
C THR A 282 -14.97 -2.57 0.78
#